data_0c365dac74df2bc5eeea2e0c966f12fd
#
_entry.id   0c365dac74df2bc5eeea2e0c966f12fd
#
_cell.length_a   1.000
_cell.length_b   1.000
_cell.length_c   1.000
_cell.angle_alpha   90.00
_cell.angle_beta   90.00
_cell.angle_gamma   90.00
#
_symmetry.space_group_name_H-M   'P 1'
#
loop_
_entity.id
_entity.type
_entity.pdbx_description
1 polymer ?
#
loop_
_entity_poly.entity_id
_entity_poly.type
_entity_poly.pdbx_seq_one_letter_code
_entity_poly.pdbx_strand_id
1 'polypeptide(L)'
;MKSRRTTAATRLRIYSDPLQHALIAAAVAGPLVPRAGRGVLATAVAPALAIDVDHVLAARSVRVRATTSLATRPRTHSLLTAVVVGAAVTAAAGPLHGWAATGGLVSHLLHDAGDRAAPTPLLWPLRPARQIGRRRQVAGTAALALASAAVSGAWAAAGRRRPSAAGGGDGGAAARPRTG
;
A
#
# COMPACT_ATOMS: atom_id res chain seq x y z
N MET A 1 35.88 16.84 -18.76
CA MET A 1 34.58 16.36 -18.18
C MET A 1 33.67 15.92 -19.30
N LYS A 2 33.47 14.58 -19.52
CA LYS A 2 32.51 14.07 -20.51
C LYS A 2 31.10 14.18 -19.93
N SER A 3 30.30 15.13 -20.38
CA SER A 3 28.86 15.18 -20.11
C SER A 3 28.21 13.93 -20.70
N ARG A 4 27.93 12.93 -19.86
CA ARG A 4 27.09 11.79 -20.27
C ARG A 4 25.66 12.32 -20.50
N ARG A 5 25.28 12.49 -21.76
CA ARG A 5 23.91 12.74 -22.14
C ARG A 5 23.04 11.61 -21.55
N THR A 6 22.04 11.98 -20.76
CA THR A 6 21.06 11.00 -20.24
C THR A 6 20.37 10.39 -21.46
N THR A 7 20.50 9.08 -21.66
CA THR A 7 19.89 8.41 -22.80
C THR A 7 18.36 8.42 -22.65
N ALA A 8 17.62 8.37 -23.78
CA ALA A 8 16.15 8.29 -23.76
C ALA A 8 15.65 7.14 -22.87
N ALA A 9 16.36 6.01 -22.86
CA ALA A 9 16.05 4.86 -21.99
C ALA A 9 16.16 5.21 -20.49
N THR A 10 17.16 6.03 -20.08
CA THR A 10 17.29 6.46 -18.69
C THR A 10 16.15 7.42 -18.29
N ARG A 11 15.74 8.31 -19.19
CA ARG A 11 14.58 9.19 -18.95
C ARG A 11 13.30 8.38 -18.82
N LEU A 12 13.05 7.44 -19.73
CA LEU A 12 11.86 6.59 -19.69
C LEU A 12 11.76 5.81 -18.36
N ARG A 13 12.88 5.26 -17.86
CA ARG A 13 12.92 4.60 -16.55
C ARG A 13 12.51 5.52 -15.40
N ILE A 14 13.01 6.74 -15.36
CA ILE A 14 12.74 7.71 -14.29
C ILE A 14 11.23 8.02 -14.18
N TYR A 15 10.53 8.12 -15.32
CA TYR A 15 9.09 8.41 -15.33
C TYR A 15 8.22 7.16 -15.20
N SER A 16 8.71 5.97 -15.59
CA SER A 16 7.93 4.73 -15.48
C SER A 16 7.94 4.14 -14.08
N ASP A 17 8.96 4.43 -13.26
CA ASP A 17 9.12 3.85 -11.93
C ASP A 17 7.99 4.23 -10.96
N PRO A 18 7.66 5.52 -10.75
CA PRO A 18 6.51 5.90 -9.91
C PRO A 18 5.18 5.34 -10.42
N LEU A 19 5.00 5.26 -11.75
CA LEU A 19 3.79 4.66 -12.32
C LEU A 19 3.70 3.17 -12.02
N GLN A 20 4.80 2.43 -12.09
CA GLN A 20 4.82 1.02 -11.74
C GLN A 20 4.49 0.81 -10.25
N HIS A 21 5.05 1.60 -9.34
CA HIS A 21 4.71 1.57 -7.92
C HIS A 21 3.23 1.82 -7.69
N ALA A 22 2.66 2.85 -8.33
CA ALA A 22 1.23 3.17 -8.23
C ALA A 22 0.34 2.03 -8.73
N LEU A 23 0.64 1.46 -9.90
CA LEU A 23 -0.13 0.37 -10.49
C LEU A 23 -0.06 -0.91 -9.65
N ILE A 24 1.11 -1.26 -9.13
CA ILE A 24 1.30 -2.43 -8.28
C ILE A 24 0.55 -2.25 -6.96
N ALA A 25 0.66 -1.09 -6.31
CA ALA A 25 -0.07 -0.78 -5.08
C ALA A 25 -1.59 -0.83 -5.30
N ALA A 26 -2.08 -0.26 -6.41
CA ALA A 26 -3.49 -0.32 -6.78
C ALA A 26 -3.96 -1.75 -7.05
N ALA A 27 -3.15 -2.59 -7.72
CA ALA A 27 -3.47 -3.99 -7.97
C ALA A 27 -3.56 -4.80 -6.67
N VAL A 28 -2.67 -4.55 -5.71
CA VAL A 28 -2.69 -5.19 -4.38
C VAL A 28 -3.95 -4.78 -3.59
N ALA A 29 -4.38 -3.52 -3.68
CA ALA A 29 -5.56 -3.02 -2.97
C ALA A 29 -6.88 -3.28 -3.70
N GLY A 30 -6.86 -3.57 -5.00
CA GLY A 30 -8.03 -3.76 -5.84
C GLY A 30 -9.09 -4.72 -5.27
N PRO A 31 -8.71 -5.90 -4.73
CA PRO A 31 -9.64 -6.84 -4.11
C PRO A 31 -10.42 -6.27 -2.90
N LEU A 32 -9.96 -5.18 -2.29
CA LEU A 32 -10.62 -4.55 -1.15
C LEU A 32 -11.71 -3.55 -1.57
N VAL A 33 -11.70 -3.08 -2.82
CA VAL A 33 -12.63 -2.06 -3.33
C VAL A 33 -14.12 -2.40 -3.08
N PRO A 34 -14.59 -3.65 -3.28
CA PRO A 34 -15.99 -3.99 -3.04
C PRO A 34 -16.43 -3.82 -1.57
N ARG A 35 -15.50 -3.72 -0.62
CA ARG A 35 -15.76 -3.63 0.82
C ARG A 35 -15.45 -2.26 1.42
N ALA A 36 -14.42 -1.60 0.91
CA ALA A 36 -13.91 -0.33 1.44
C ALA A 36 -14.17 0.87 0.51
N GLY A 37 -14.76 0.64 -0.67
CA GLY A 37 -14.94 1.66 -1.69
C GLY A 37 -13.63 2.02 -2.41
N ARG A 38 -13.73 2.90 -3.42
CA ARG A 38 -12.57 3.27 -4.26
C ARG A 38 -11.48 4.04 -3.51
N GLY A 39 -11.81 4.68 -2.39
CA GLY A 39 -10.85 5.40 -1.55
C GLY A 39 -9.69 4.53 -1.06
N VAL A 40 -9.90 3.22 -0.95
CA VAL A 40 -8.86 2.27 -0.54
C VAL A 40 -7.67 2.23 -1.53
N LEU A 41 -7.91 2.52 -2.83
CA LEU A 41 -6.85 2.61 -3.83
C LEU A 41 -5.93 3.80 -3.56
N ALA A 42 -6.51 4.97 -3.26
CA ALA A 42 -5.72 6.14 -2.88
C ALA A 42 -4.91 5.89 -1.60
N THR A 43 -5.50 5.20 -0.64
CA THR A 43 -4.82 4.83 0.61
C THR A 43 -3.63 3.88 0.40
N ALA A 44 -3.67 3.02 -0.60
CA ALA A 44 -2.55 2.16 -0.97
C ALA A 44 -1.47 2.92 -1.76
N VAL A 45 -1.89 3.73 -2.73
CA VAL A 45 -1.00 4.41 -3.68
C VAL A 45 -0.27 5.58 -3.04
N ALA A 46 -0.96 6.42 -2.26
CA ALA A 46 -0.37 7.64 -1.71
C ALA A 46 0.88 7.37 -0.84
N PRO A 47 0.86 6.48 0.17
CA PRO A 47 2.06 6.21 0.95
C PRO A 47 3.13 5.47 0.15
N ALA A 48 2.75 4.62 -0.83
CA ALA A 48 3.69 3.94 -1.70
C ALA A 48 4.49 4.89 -2.60
N LEU A 49 3.92 6.04 -2.97
CA LEU A 49 4.64 7.08 -3.71
C LEU A 49 5.34 8.08 -2.78
N ALA A 50 4.72 8.40 -1.64
CA ALA A 50 5.26 9.38 -0.70
C ALA A 50 6.57 8.94 -0.05
N ILE A 51 6.81 7.63 0.09
CA ILE A 51 8.04 7.12 0.70
C ILE A 51 9.27 7.54 -0.09
N ASP A 52 9.19 7.74 -1.40
CA ASP A 52 10.31 8.16 -2.25
C ASP A 52 10.79 9.59 -1.98
N VAL A 53 10.01 10.39 -1.25
CA VAL A 53 10.44 11.73 -0.82
C VAL A 53 11.67 11.65 0.08
N ASP A 54 11.87 10.54 0.78
CA ASP A 54 13.03 10.33 1.64
C ASP A 54 14.35 10.25 0.87
N HIS A 55 14.32 9.84 -0.40
CA HIS A 55 15.50 9.90 -1.29
C HIS A 55 15.98 11.33 -1.48
N VAL A 56 15.06 12.30 -1.58
CA VAL A 56 15.37 13.72 -1.67
C VAL A 56 16.04 14.20 -0.39
N LEU A 57 15.51 13.77 0.76
CA LEU A 57 16.06 14.10 2.08
C LEU A 57 17.43 13.46 2.29
N ALA A 58 17.60 12.19 1.95
CA ALA A 58 18.85 11.46 2.08
C ALA A 58 19.95 12.02 1.15
N ALA A 59 19.58 12.35 -0.09
CA ALA A 59 20.50 12.97 -1.06
C ALA A 59 20.75 14.45 -0.80
N ARG A 60 19.97 15.11 0.08
CA ARG A 60 19.94 16.56 0.29
C ARG A 60 19.84 17.33 -1.05
N SER A 61 19.08 16.79 -2.00
CA SER A 61 19.01 17.29 -3.37
C SER A 61 17.75 16.81 -4.06
N VAL A 62 17.09 17.70 -4.80
CA VAL A 62 15.96 17.39 -5.70
C VAL A 62 16.43 16.90 -7.08
N ARG A 63 17.74 16.85 -7.33
CA ARG A 63 18.26 16.37 -8.60
C ARG A 63 18.11 14.87 -8.72
N VAL A 64 17.38 14.40 -9.72
CA VAL A 64 17.12 12.98 -9.96
C VAL A 64 18.40 12.12 -9.89
N ARG A 65 19.50 12.60 -10.50
CA ARG A 65 20.76 11.85 -10.46
C ARG A 65 21.30 11.66 -9.04
N ALA A 66 21.12 12.62 -8.15
CA ALA A 66 21.58 12.53 -6.77
C ALA A 66 20.71 11.54 -5.98
N THR A 67 19.39 11.61 -6.16
CA THR A 67 18.43 10.72 -5.47
C THR A 67 18.53 9.25 -5.92
N THR A 68 18.84 9.01 -7.20
CA THR A 68 18.97 7.66 -7.76
C THR A 68 20.38 7.06 -7.64
N SER A 69 21.38 7.81 -7.18
CA SER A 69 22.77 7.33 -7.01
C SER A 69 23.14 7.00 -5.58
N LEU A 70 22.17 6.89 -4.69
CA LEU A 70 22.41 6.46 -3.29
C LEU A 70 22.97 5.04 -3.26
N ALA A 71 23.99 4.80 -2.44
CA ALA A 71 24.63 3.50 -2.28
C ALA A 71 23.68 2.45 -1.68
N THR A 72 22.75 2.88 -0.84
CA THR A 72 21.66 2.10 -0.27
C THR A 72 20.41 2.94 -0.21
N ARG A 73 19.24 2.31 -0.25
CA ARG A 73 17.98 3.01 -0.02
C ARG A 73 17.90 3.52 1.43
N PRO A 74 17.16 4.61 1.69
CA PRO A 74 16.97 5.15 3.04
C PRO A 74 16.38 4.11 4.01
N ARG A 75 16.62 4.27 5.32
CA ARG A 75 16.14 3.36 6.37
C ARG A 75 14.62 3.28 6.47
N THR A 76 13.93 4.30 6.03
CA THR A 76 12.47 4.36 5.89
C THR A 76 11.93 3.34 4.89
N HIS A 77 12.76 2.87 3.93
CA HIS A 77 12.42 1.75 3.03
C HIS A 77 12.48 0.41 3.76
N SER A 78 11.73 0.27 4.86
CA SER A 78 11.69 -0.92 5.71
C SER A 78 10.26 -1.39 5.99
N LEU A 79 10.10 -2.66 6.31
CA LEU A 79 8.83 -3.23 6.76
C LEU A 79 8.31 -2.57 8.03
N LEU A 80 9.21 -2.06 8.89
CA LEU A 80 8.83 -1.31 10.07
C LEU A 80 8.02 -0.06 9.67
N THR A 81 8.47 0.68 8.67
CA THR A 81 7.73 1.86 8.16
C THR A 81 6.35 1.45 7.61
N ALA A 82 6.28 0.35 6.87
CA ALA A 82 5.00 -0.14 6.36
C ALA A 82 4.01 -0.50 7.48
N VAL A 83 4.49 -1.13 8.56
CA VAL A 83 3.68 -1.46 9.74
C VAL A 83 3.22 -0.19 10.47
N VAL A 84 4.12 0.77 10.71
CA VAL A 84 3.80 2.03 11.41
C VAL A 84 2.76 2.84 10.62
N VAL A 85 2.96 3.01 9.33
CA VAL A 85 2.01 3.74 8.47
C VAL A 85 0.68 3.00 8.41
N GLY A 86 0.69 1.68 8.24
CA GLY A 86 -0.51 0.87 8.23
C GLY A 86 -1.31 0.95 9.54
N ALA A 87 -0.62 0.94 10.69
CA ALA A 87 -1.25 1.11 12.00
C ALA A 87 -1.89 2.50 12.14
N ALA A 88 -1.19 3.56 11.73
CA ALA A 88 -1.71 4.93 11.75
C ALA A 88 -2.95 5.07 10.86
N VAL A 89 -2.91 4.51 9.64
CA VAL A 89 -4.06 4.51 8.73
C VAL A 89 -5.21 3.66 9.27
N THR A 90 -4.92 2.52 9.94
CA THR A 90 -5.94 1.71 10.60
C THR A 90 -6.68 2.52 11.66
N ALA A 91 -5.96 3.26 12.48
CA ALA A 91 -6.53 4.11 13.52
C ALA A 91 -7.38 5.25 12.94
N ALA A 92 -6.97 5.84 11.82
CA ALA A 92 -7.64 6.98 11.20
C ALA A 92 -8.81 6.60 10.28
N ALA A 93 -8.71 5.50 9.52
CA ALA A 93 -9.64 5.16 8.44
C ALA A 93 -10.16 3.70 8.49
N GLY A 94 -9.77 2.95 9.50
CA GLY A 94 -10.21 1.57 9.70
C GLY A 94 -9.33 0.51 9.06
N PRO A 95 -9.57 -0.78 9.40
CA PRO A 95 -8.65 -1.88 9.16
C PRO A 95 -8.42 -2.21 7.68
N LEU A 96 -9.43 -2.06 6.80
CA LEU A 96 -9.24 -2.31 5.38
C LEU A 96 -8.35 -1.25 4.71
N HIS A 97 -8.45 0.01 5.13
CA HIS A 97 -7.57 1.08 4.68
C HIS A 97 -6.14 0.89 5.20
N GLY A 98 -5.99 0.50 6.49
CA GLY A 98 -4.69 0.17 7.05
C GLY A 98 -4.00 -1.00 6.34
N TRP A 99 -4.77 -2.05 6.01
CA TRP A 99 -4.28 -3.15 5.20
C TRP A 99 -3.82 -2.70 3.81
N ALA A 100 -4.60 -1.84 3.15
CA ALA A 100 -4.26 -1.30 1.84
C ALA A 100 -2.97 -0.45 1.88
N ALA A 101 -2.82 0.42 2.88
CA ALA A 101 -1.61 1.23 3.07
C ALA A 101 -0.38 0.36 3.31
N THR A 102 -0.49 -0.64 4.19
CA THR A 102 0.59 -1.62 4.44
C THR A 102 0.94 -2.39 3.17
N GLY A 103 -0.07 -2.94 2.47
CA GLY A 103 0.12 -3.71 1.24
C GLY A 103 0.73 -2.88 0.12
N GLY A 104 0.31 -1.63 -0.05
CA GLY A 104 0.87 -0.68 -1.01
C GLY A 104 2.35 -0.40 -0.72
N LEU A 105 2.70 -0.08 0.53
CA LEU A 105 4.10 0.12 0.93
C LEU A 105 4.94 -1.15 0.78
N VAL A 106 4.45 -2.31 1.24
CA VAL A 106 5.19 -3.57 1.10
C VAL A 106 5.41 -3.92 -0.37
N SER A 107 4.43 -3.69 -1.25
CA SER A 107 4.60 -3.91 -2.69
C SER A 107 5.66 -3.00 -3.31
N HIS A 108 5.72 -1.72 -2.89
CA HIS A 108 6.78 -0.78 -3.25
C HIS A 108 8.16 -1.29 -2.79
N LEU A 109 8.29 -1.66 -1.51
CA LEU A 109 9.53 -2.17 -0.93
C LEU A 109 10.02 -3.45 -1.62
N LEU A 110 9.10 -4.34 -2.00
CA LEU A 110 9.42 -5.55 -2.76
C LEU A 110 9.92 -5.21 -4.17
N HIS A 111 9.31 -4.23 -4.82
CA HIS A 111 9.74 -3.74 -6.13
C HIS A 111 11.18 -3.23 -6.06
N ASP A 112 11.45 -2.37 -5.10
CA ASP A 112 12.76 -1.81 -4.83
C ASP A 112 13.83 -2.85 -4.50
N ALA A 113 13.49 -3.82 -3.66
CA ALA A 113 14.40 -4.90 -3.30
C ALA A 113 14.63 -5.88 -4.46
N GLY A 114 13.70 -5.96 -5.41
CA GLY A 114 13.83 -6.74 -6.64
C GLY A 114 14.64 -6.05 -7.74
N ASP A 115 14.72 -4.71 -7.69
CA ASP A 115 15.54 -3.93 -8.60
C ASP A 115 17.04 -4.05 -8.21
N ARG A 116 17.90 -3.97 -9.23
CA ARG A 116 19.35 -4.08 -9.02
C ARG A 116 20.04 -2.73 -8.75
N ALA A 117 19.26 -1.65 -8.63
CA ALA A 117 19.81 -0.30 -8.49
C ALA A 117 20.53 -0.10 -7.15
N ALA A 118 19.87 -0.40 -6.02
CA ALA A 118 20.45 -0.27 -4.69
C ALA A 118 19.84 -1.29 -3.72
N PRO A 119 20.63 -1.81 -2.73
CA PRO A 119 20.10 -2.67 -1.67
C PRO A 119 19.03 -1.94 -0.84
N THR A 120 17.95 -2.65 -0.51
CA THR A 120 16.82 -2.14 0.27
C THR A 120 16.89 -2.66 1.71
N PRO A 121 16.77 -1.81 2.75
CA PRO A 121 16.87 -2.19 4.16
C PRO A 121 15.55 -2.77 4.70
N LEU A 122 14.97 -3.78 4.04
CA LEU A 122 13.65 -4.36 4.36
C LEU A 122 13.48 -4.68 5.84
N LEU A 123 14.50 -5.27 6.47
CA LEU A 123 14.45 -5.74 7.86
C LEU A 123 15.22 -4.81 8.81
N TRP A 124 15.42 -3.54 8.46
CA TRP A 124 16.00 -2.59 9.39
C TRP A 124 15.09 -2.41 10.62
N PRO A 125 15.68 -2.31 11.84
CA PRO A 125 17.10 -2.29 12.20
C PRO A 125 17.76 -3.67 12.38
N LEU A 126 17.03 -4.77 12.20
CA LEU A 126 17.45 -6.13 12.55
C LEU A 126 18.52 -6.71 11.60
N ARG A 127 18.49 -6.32 10.33
CA ARG A 127 19.39 -6.87 9.30
C ARG A 127 19.84 -5.79 8.31
N PRO A 128 21.04 -5.96 7.72
CA PRO A 128 21.54 -5.04 6.69
C PRO A 128 20.67 -5.08 5.42
N ALA A 129 20.77 -4.01 4.62
CA ALA A 129 20.09 -3.88 3.33
C ALA A 129 20.49 -5.01 2.38
N ARG A 130 19.53 -5.55 1.63
CA ARG A 130 19.73 -6.68 0.69
C ARG A 130 18.86 -6.51 -0.56
N GLN A 131 19.26 -7.21 -1.62
CA GLN A 131 18.43 -7.43 -2.80
C GLN A 131 17.80 -8.83 -2.74
N ILE A 132 16.55 -8.96 -3.16
CA ILE A 132 15.82 -10.24 -3.15
C ILE A 132 15.72 -10.88 -4.53
N GLY A 133 15.95 -10.12 -5.59
CA GLY A 133 15.83 -10.54 -6.98
C GLY A 133 14.37 -10.60 -7.47
N ARG A 134 14.22 -10.45 -8.80
CA ARG A 134 12.92 -10.28 -9.46
C ARG A 134 11.91 -11.41 -9.22
N ARG A 135 12.36 -12.66 -9.16
CA ARG A 135 11.44 -13.79 -8.91
C ARG A 135 10.76 -13.68 -7.54
N ARG A 136 11.51 -13.35 -6.49
CA ARG A 136 10.96 -13.17 -5.13
C ARG A 136 10.08 -11.92 -5.04
N GLN A 137 10.44 -10.85 -5.73
CA GLN A 137 9.61 -9.65 -5.87
C GLN A 137 8.23 -10.01 -6.43
N VAL A 138 8.18 -10.67 -7.61
CA VAL A 138 6.94 -11.04 -8.27
C VAL A 138 6.10 -11.98 -7.39
N ALA A 139 6.72 -13.01 -6.81
CA ALA A 139 6.04 -13.93 -5.91
C ALA A 139 5.47 -13.24 -4.67
N GLY A 140 6.23 -12.32 -4.06
CA GLY A 140 5.78 -11.55 -2.90
C GLY A 140 4.61 -10.61 -3.24
N THR A 141 4.67 -9.94 -4.39
CA THR A 141 3.57 -9.07 -4.84
C THR A 141 2.30 -9.87 -5.14
N ALA A 142 2.42 -11.03 -5.78
CA ALA A 142 1.29 -11.93 -6.02
C ALA A 142 0.69 -12.44 -4.69
N ALA A 143 1.54 -12.82 -3.72
CA ALA A 143 1.09 -13.23 -2.40
C ALA A 143 0.33 -12.12 -1.67
N LEU A 144 0.76 -10.87 -1.77
CA LEU A 144 0.04 -9.71 -1.22
C LEU A 144 -1.34 -9.52 -1.86
N ALA A 145 -1.44 -9.64 -3.18
CA ALA A 145 -2.72 -9.52 -3.88
C ALA A 145 -3.69 -10.63 -3.47
N LEU A 146 -3.20 -11.87 -3.36
CA LEU A 146 -3.99 -13.01 -2.85
C LEU A 146 -4.42 -12.81 -1.40
N ALA A 147 -3.53 -12.32 -0.53
CA ALA A 147 -3.86 -11.99 0.85
C ALA A 147 -4.95 -10.91 0.94
N SER A 148 -4.88 -9.88 0.10
CA SER A 148 -5.92 -8.85 0.01
C SER A 148 -7.27 -9.41 -0.43
N ALA A 149 -7.29 -10.35 -1.37
CA ALA A 149 -8.50 -11.06 -1.78
C ALA A 149 -9.07 -11.91 -0.63
N ALA A 150 -8.22 -12.63 0.10
CA ALA A 150 -8.62 -13.43 1.26
C ALA A 150 -9.20 -12.55 2.39
N VAL A 151 -8.58 -11.41 2.70
CA VAL A 151 -9.08 -10.43 3.66
C VAL A 151 -10.45 -9.91 3.23
N SER A 152 -10.63 -9.53 1.96
CA SER A 152 -11.92 -9.08 1.43
C SER A 152 -13.01 -10.16 1.56
N GLY A 153 -12.65 -11.42 1.26
CA GLY A 153 -13.55 -12.57 1.42
C GLY A 153 -13.95 -12.83 2.87
N ALA A 154 -13.01 -12.77 3.80
CA ALA A 154 -13.25 -12.95 5.23
C ALA A 154 -14.21 -11.86 5.77
N TRP A 155 -13.99 -10.61 5.38
CA TRP A 155 -14.89 -9.50 5.73
C TRP A 155 -16.31 -9.70 5.19
N ALA A 156 -16.44 -10.20 3.96
CA ALA A 156 -17.74 -10.56 3.39
C ALA A 156 -18.46 -11.65 4.19
N ALA A 157 -17.73 -12.68 4.61
CA ALA A 157 -18.28 -13.77 5.39
C ALA A 157 -18.73 -13.31 6.79
N ALA A 158 -17.93 -12.47 7.45
CA ALA A 158 -18.25 -11.91 8.77
C ALA A 158 -19.52 -11.03 8.73
N GLY A 159 -19.67 -10.21 7.68
CA GLY A 159 -20.85 -9.38 7.49
C GLY A 159 -22.15 -10.18 7.32
N ARG A 160 -22.09 -11.33 6.67
CA ARG A 160 -23.25 -12.23 6.50
C ARG A 160 -23.70 -12.93 7.78
N ARG A 161 -22.82 -13.06 8.77
CA ARG A 161 -23.09 -13.75 10.04
C ARG A 161 -23.74 -12.86 11.10
N ARG A 162 -23.84 -11.54 10.88
CA ARG A 162 -24.54 -10.65 11.80
C ARG A 162 -26.04 -10.83 11.58
N PRO A 163 -26.82 -11.43 12.56
CA PRO A 163 -28.25 -11.52 12.44
C PRO A 163 -28.84 -10.12 12.31
N SER A 164 -29.83 -9.99 11.43
CA SER A 164 -30.60 -8.76 11.27
C SER A 164 -31.33 -8.50 12.59
N ALA A 165 -30.84 -7.55 13.38
CA ALA A 165 -31.49 -7.12 14.62
C ALA A 165 -32.72 -6.22 14.34
N ALA A 166 -33.24 -6.21 13.13
CA ALA A 166 -34.39 -5.44 12.69
C ALA A 166 -35.61 -6.34 12.48
N GLY A 167 -36.19 -6.84 13.56
CA GLY A 167 -37.41 -7.64 13.53
C GLY A 167 -38.16 -7.64 14.84
N GLY A 168 -38.22 -6.50 15.52
CA GLY A 168 -38.92 -6.36 16.80
C GLY A 168 -39.58 -4.99 16.96
N GLY A 169 -40.33 -4.59 15.96
CA GLY A 169 -41.17 -3.39 16.01
C GLY A 169 -42.60 -3.77 15.68
N ASP A 170 -43.19 -4.70 16.48
CA ASP A 170 -44.62 -4.95 16.40
C ASP A 170 -45.41 -3.69 16.73
N GLY A 171 -46.09 -3.24 15.71
CA GLY A 171 -47.06 -2.18 15.80
C GLY A 171 -48.14 -2.43 16.85
N GLY A 172 -47.96 -1.84 18.02
CA GLY A 172 -49.05 -1.62 18.95
C GLY A 172 -50.09 -0.71 18.29
N ALA A 173 -51.07 -1.31 17.59
CA ALA A 173 -52.27 -0.63 17.14
C ALA A 173 -53.03 -0.16 18.38
N ALA A 174 -52.78 1.08 18.80
CA ALA A 174 -53.60 1.75 19.79
C ALA A 174 -55.03 1.94 19.22
N ALA A 175 -55.95 1.11 19.67
CA ALA A 175 -57.38 1.25 19.44
C ALA A 175 -57.85 2.60 19.99
N ARG A 176 -58.30 3.51 19.11
CA ARG A 176 -58.94 4.75 19.51
C ARG A 176 -60.36 4.42 20.03
N PRO A 177 -60.74 4.90 21.26
CA PRO A 177 -62.13 4.78 21.71
C PRO A 177 -63.03 5.72 20.87
N ARG A 178 -64.09 5.14 20.33
CA ARG A 178 -65.21 5.91 19.75
C ARG A 178 -66.05 6.51 20.90
N THR A 179 -66.01 7.82 21.05
CA THR A 179 -67.01 8.56 21.82
C THR A 179 -68.22 8.87 20.93
N GLY A 180 -69.40 8.40 21.33
CA GLY A 180 -70.72 8.79 20.78
C GLY A 180 -71.14 10.17 21.24
#